data_1a87203f5a4405fb11fa9583e51a2ea6
#
_entry.id   1a87203f5a4405fb11fa9583e51a2ea6
#
_cell.length_a   1.000
_cell.length_b   1.000
_cell.length_c   1.000
_cell.angle_alpha   90.00
_cell.angle_beta   90.00
_cell.angle_gamma   90.00
#
_symmetry.space_group_name_H-M   'P 1'
#
loop_
_entity.id
_entity.type
_entity.pdbx_description
1 polymer ?
#
loop_
_entity_poly.entity_id
_entity_poly.type
_entity_poly.pdbx_seq_one_letter_code
_entity_poly.pdbx_strand_id
1 'polypeptide(L)'
;MNLGLVNYKSKDNSKAVNKLFDLIGKFFEPYHKRKNADATAYEIRVVTEAINENVNTVDKIEYKDSKLFLEKKAAQKDDEHIGFIDESLSQEFQKRAFQRHSAKIFHEQQNIEEIIEKTIHQLNGIDEVSDKVVDNDWLTKFLNSAEDISNEEMQNLWAKVLAGEVVKPGSFSLRTLKLIESLTQED
;
A
#
# COMPACT_ATOMS: atom_id res chain seq x y z
N MET A 1 -4.29 6.26 -13.88
CA MET A 1 -3.41 5.10 -14.10
C MET A 1 -4.29 3.91 -14.40
N ASN A 2 -4.26 3.37 -15.62
CA ASN A 2 -4.92 2.12 -15.93
C ASN A 2 -4.07 1.00 -15.33
N LEU A 3 -4.56 0.40 -14.25
CA LEU A 3 -3.98 -0.81 -13.69
C LEU A 3 -3.99 -1.88 -14.78
N GLY A 4 -2.84 -2.51 -15.05
CA GLY A 4 -2.71 -3.57 -16.07
C GLY A 4 -3.74 -4.70 -15.94
N LEU A 5 -4.34 -4.86 -14.75
CA LEU A 5 -5.45 -5.77 -14.44
C LEU A 5 -6.71 -5.57 -15.30
N VAL A 6 -6.96 -4.35 -15.82
CA VAL A 6 -8.13 -4.08 -16.67
C VAL A 6 -8.07 -4.86 -18.00
N ASN A 7 -6.87 -5.16 -18.49
CA ASN A 7 -6.69 -5.94 -19.74
C ASN A 7 -6.96 -7.45 -19.55
N TYR A 8 -6.85 -7.98 -18.33
CA TYR A 8 -7.13 -9.40 -18.06
C TYR A 8 -8.63 -9.70 -18.01
N LYS A 9 -9.46 -8.77 -17.50
CA LYS A 9 -10.92 -8.94 -17.41
C LYS A 9 -11.59 -9.15 -18.77
N SER A 10 -10.95 -8.75 -19.87
CA SER A 10 -11.49 -8.88 -21.23
C SER A 10 -11.12 -10.19 -21.94
N LYS A 11 -10.16 -10.96 -21.42
CA LYS A 11 -9.63 -12.16 -22.09
C LYS A 11 -10.06 -13.48 -21.45
N ASP A 12 -10.42 -13.48 -20.19
CA ASP A 12 -10.78 -14.68 -19.45
C ASP A 12 -12.21 -14.55 -18.88
N ASN A 13 -13.07 -15.50 -19.28
CA ASN A 13 -14.47 -15.55 -18.86
C ASN A 13 -14.72 -16.61 -17.77
N SER A 14 -13.67 -17.21 -17.17
CA SER A 14 -13.88 -18.22 -16.13
C SER A 14 -14.53 -17.61 -14.88
N LYS A 15 -15.42 -18.38 -14.24
CA LYS A 15 -16.13 -17.91 -13.03
C LYS A 15 -15.16 -17.62 -11.89
N ALA A 16 -14.08 -18.39 -11.76
CA ALA A 16 -13.09 -18.19 -10.74
C ALA A 16 -12.34 -16.86 -10.90
N VAL A 17 -11.93 -16.51 -12.11
CA VAL A 17 -11.27 -15.22 -12.41
C VAL A 17 -12.23 -14.05 -12.15
N ASN A 18 -13.49 -14.15 -12.58
CA ASN A 18 -14.48 -13.11 -12.28
C ASN A 18 -14.68 -12.92 -10.77
N LYS A 19 -14.76 -14.02 -10.01
CA LYS A 19 -14.86 -13.96 -8.55
C LYS A 19 -13.64 -13.31 -7.89
N LEU A 20 -12.43 -13.59 -8.40
CA LEU A 20 -11.21 -12.90 -7.95
C LEU A 20 -11.30 -11.39 -8.20
N PHE A 21 -11.70 -10.95 -9.40
CA PHE A 21 -11.85 -9.52 -9.70
C PHE A 21 -12.89 -8.83 -8.83
N ASP A 22 -14.01 -9.50 -8.55
CA ASP A 22 -15.05 -8.96 -7.65
C ASP A 22 -14.54 -8.84 -6.21
N LEU A 23 -13.73 -9.82 -5.75
CA LEU A 23 -13.10 -9.81 -4.45
C LEU A 23 -12.10 -8.66 -4.32
N ILE A 24 -11.20 -8.55 -5.30
CA ILE A 24 -10.15 -7.52 -5.33
C ILE A 24 -10.78 -6.13 -5.49
N GLY A 25 -11.74 -5.95 -6.40
CA GLY A 25 -12.38 -4.66 -6.64
C GLY A 25 -13.08 -4.11 -5.40
N LYS A 26 -13.76 -4.95 -4.64
CA LYS A 26 -14.41 -4.57 -3.37
C LYS A 26 -13.40 -4.20 -2.28
N PHE A 27 -12.23 -4.84 -2.28
CA PHE A 27 -11.24 -4.67 -1.23
C PHE A 27 -10.26 -3.53 -1.53
N PHE A 28 -9.81 -3.41 -2.79
CA PHE A 28 -8.78 -2.44 -3.15
C PHE A 28 -9.25 -1.00 -3.03
N GLU A 29 -10.52 -0.70 -3.32
CA GLU A 29 -11.02 0.67 -3.19
C GLU A 29 -10.95 1.20 -1.74
N PRO A 30 -11.44 0.47 -0.70
CA PRO A 30 -11.27 0.87 0.68
C PRO A 30 -9.81 0.79 1.17
N TYR A 31 -9.05 -0.20 0.73
CA TYR A 31 -7.65 -0.39 1.12
C TYR A 31 -6.77 0.76 0.61
N HIS A 32 -6.88 1.13 -0.67
CA HIS A 32 -6.18 2.29 -1.21
C HIS A 32 -6.62 3.59 -0.55
N LYS A 33 -7.90 3.75 -0.26
CA LYS A 33 -8.39 4.93 0.48
C LYS A 33 -7.77 5.01 1.88
N ARG A 34 -7.62 3.88 2.59
CA ARG A 34 -6.97 3.83 3.92
C ARG A 34 -5.47 4.08 3.81
N LYS A 35 -4.74 3.36 2.96
CA LYS A 35 -3.30 3.59 2.76
C LYS A 35 -2.98 5.02 2.32
N ASN A 36 -3.77 5.59 1.42
CA ASN A 36 -3.61 6.99 1.02
C ASN A 36 -3.92 7.96 2.17
N ALA A 37 -4.94 7.67 2.99
CA ALA A 37 -5.25 8.48 4.17
C ALA A 37 -4.14 8.39 5.22
N ASP A 38 -3.57 7.22 5.45
CA ASP A 38 -2.44 7.02 6.39
C ASP A 38 -1.17 7.70 5.87
N ALA A 39 -0.89 7.62 4.56
CA ALA A 39 0.23 8.34 3.94
C ALA A 39 0.05 9.85 4.05
N THR A 40 -1.15 10.37 3.76
CA THR A 40 -1.48 11.80 3.89
C THR A 40 -1.42 12.24 5.36
N ALA A 41 -1.93 11.43 6.30
CA ALA A 41 -1.83 11.71 7.74
C ALA A 41 -0.38 11.73 8.22
N TYR A 42 0.47 10.83 7.73
CA TYR A 42 1.90 10.82 8.00
C TYR A 42 2.59 12.09 7.45
N GLU A 43 2.31 12.46 6.20
CA GLU A 43 2.82 13.69 5.59
C GLU A 43 2.39 14.93 6.39
N ILE A 44 1.11 15.02 6.75
CA ILE A 44 0.59 16.12 7.57
C ILE A 44 1.30 16.16 8.92
N ARG A 45 1.50 15.01 9.57
CA ARG A 45 2.19 14.94 10.86
C ARG A 45 3.64 15.39 10.76
N VAL A 46 4.41 14.86 9.79
CA VAL A 46 5.83 15.23 9.59
C VAL A 46 5.97 16.71 9.28
N VAL A 47 5.09 17.25 8.42
CA VAL A 47 5.08 18.67 8.09
C VAL A 47 4.66 19.52 9.30
N THR A 48 3.67 19.06 10.08
CA THR A 48 3.21 19.75 11.30
C THR A 48 4.29 19.76 12.38
N GLU A 49 5.00 18.63 12.57
CA GLU A 49 6.13 18.53 13.50
C GLU A 49 7.27 19.47 13.06
N ALA A 50 7.64 19.48 11.78
CA ALA A 50 8.64 20.39 11.22
C ALA A 50 8.25 21.86 11.34
N ILE A 51 6.95 22.18 11.24
CA ILE A 51 6.42 23.53 11.43
C ILE A 51 6.43 23.90 12.90
N ASN A 52 6.02 23.00 13.82
CA ASN A 52 6.00 23.25 15.25
C ASN A 52 7.41 23.49 15.81
N GLU A 53 8.43 22.86 15.25
CA GLU A 53 9.82 23.11 15.57
C GLU A 53 10.30 24.51 15.08
N ASN A 54 9.60 25.09 14.10
CA ASN A 54 9.91 26.39 13.51
C ASN A 54 8.79 27.45 13.71
N VAL A 55 7.91 27.28 14.69
CA VAL A 55 6.69 28.07 14.92
C VAL A 55 6.91 29.60 15.00
N ASN A 56 8.12 30.05 15.28
CA ASN A 56 8.39 31.50 15.33
C ASN A 56 8.49 32.17 13.95
N THR A 57 8.42 31.40 12.85
CA THR A 57 8.64 31.92 11.49
C THR A 57 7.41 31.82 10.56
N VAL A 58 6.31 31.19 11.01
CA VAL A 58 5.13 30.94 10.16
C VAL A 58 3.89 31.61 10.76
N ASP A 59 3.21 32.46 9.99
CA ASP A 59 1.96 33.13 10.42
C ASP A 59 0.71 32.36 10.05
N LYS A 60 0.73 31.64 8.96
CA LYS A 60 -0.46 30.93 8.44
C LYS A 60 -0.08 29.67 7.66
N ILE A 61 -0.85 28.61 7.92
CA ILE A 61 -0.78 27.35 7.20
C ILE A 61 -2.11 27.17 6.49
N GLU A 62 -2.09 26.97 5.19
CA GLU A 62 -3.28 26.73 4.38
C GLU A 62 -3.06 25.47 3.53
N TYR A 63 -3.99 24.52 3.62
CA TYR A 63 -3.98 23.31 2.80
C TYR A 63 -5.03 23.45 1.70
N LYS A 64 -4.58 23.52 0.45
CA LYS A 64 -5.44 23.68 -0.71
C LYS A 64 -4.92 22.88 -1.90
N ASP A 65 -5.81 22.18 -2.61
CA ASP A 65 -5.50 21.38 -3.81
C ASP A 65 -4.37 20.37 -3.61
N SER A 66 -4.39 19.64 -2.47
CA SER A 66 -3.35 18.69 -2.07
C SER A 66 -1.95 19.29 -1.93
N LYS A 67 -1.87 20.60 -1.69
CA LYS A 67 -0.62 21.34 -1.44
C LYS A 67 -0.72 22.13 -0.15
N LEU A 68 0.39 22.16 0.57
CA LEU A 68 0.54 22.96 1.78
C LEU A 68 1.16 24.31 1.42
N PHE A 69 0.48 25.39 1.78
CA PHE A 69 0.97 26.76 1.63
C PHE A 69 1.37 27.31 3.00
N LEU A 70 2.57 27.86 3.09
CA LEU A 70 3.16 28.42 4.30
C LEU A 70 3.39 29.92 4.07
N GLU A 71 2.74 30.77 4.86
CA GLU A 71 3.04 32.19 4.90
C GLU A 71 4.06 32.47 6.01
N LYS A 72 5.22 33.01 5.65
CA LYS A 72 6.28 33.38 6.60
C LYS A 72 6.00 34.75 7.22
N LYS A 73 6.21 34.87 8.54
CA LYS A 73 6.29 36.16 9.21
C LYS A 73 7.41 36.98 8.63
N ALA A 74 7.11 38.27 8.32
CA ALA A 74 8.15 39.22 7.98
C ALA A 74 9.12 39.28 9.18
N ALA A 75 10.39 38.98 8.94
CA ALA A 75 11.42 38.94 9.97
C ALA A 75 11.50 40.29 10.66
N GLN A 76 11.09 40.36 11.94
CA GLN A 76 11.58 41.42 12.83
C GLN A 76 13.04 41.08 13.13
N LYS A 77 13.91 42.00 12.73
CA LYS A 77 15.30 42.00 13.16
C LYS A 77 15.31 42.20 14.67
N ASP A 78 15.72 41.21 15.39
CA ASP A 78 16.47 41.21 16.68
C ASP A 78 16.24 39.88 17.38
N ASP A 79 17.20 39.02 17.34
CA ASP A 79 17.93 38.43 18.48
C ASP A 79 18.80 37.27 18.08
N GLU A 80 19.99 37.28 18.61
CA GLU A 80 21.06 36.32 18.51
C GLU A 80 20.69 34.99 19.21
N HIS A 81 21.18 33.90 18.63
CA HIS A 81 21.34 32.59 19.26
C HIS A 81 20.09 31.74 19.43
N ILE A 82 19.60 31.18 18.34
CA ILE A 82 18.99 29.85 18.36
C ILE A 82 19.69 29.00 17.30
N GLY A 83 20.18 27.84 17.70
CA GLY A 83 20.98 26.94 16.88
C GLY A 83 20.34 26.68 15.51
N PHE A 84 21.07 27.02 14.48
CA PHE A 84 20.71 26.72 13.10
C PHE A 84 20.63 25.20 12.92
N ILE A 85 19.42 24.63 12.94
CA ILE A 85 19.18 23.45 12.13
C ILE A 85 19.18 23.99 10.70
N ASP A 86 20.22 23.64 9.96
CA ASP A 86 20.39 24.04 8.56
C ASP A 86 19.12 23.67 7.80
N GLU A 87 18.36 24.66 7.34
CA GLU A 87 17.07 24.51 6.63
C GLU A 87 17.26 23.59 5.40
N SER A 88 18.46 23.59 4.82
CA SER A 88 18.84 22.73 3.72
C SER A 88 18.92 21.25 4.12
N LEU A 89 19.44 20.93 5.31
CA LEU A 89 19.52 19.57 5.84
C LEU A 89 18.12 19.01 6.16
N SER A 90 17.22 19.86 6.69
CA SER A 90 15.83 19.46 6.96
C SER A 90 15.09 19.15 5.66
N GLN A 91 15.22 19.99 4.63
CA GLN A 91 14.59 19.76 3.32
C GLN A 91 15.13 18.52 2.61
N GLU A 92 16.45 18.30 2.67
CA GLU A 92 17.07 17.09 2.11
C GLU A 92 16.64 15.82 2.83
N PHE A 93 16.53 15.86 4.16
CA PHE A 93 16.02 14.74 4.95
C PHE A 93 14.58 14.40 4.58
N GLN A 94 13.69 15.39 4.51
CA GLN A 94 12.30 15.22 4.10
C GLN A 94 12.18 14.62 2.69
N LYS A 95 12.98 15.13 1.74
CA LYS A 95 13.03 14.60 0.38
C LYS A 95 13.44 13.12 0.35
N ARG A 96 14.48 12.75 1.09
CA ARG A 96 14.92 11.34 1.18
C ARG A 96 13.88 10.45 1.86
N ALA A 97 13.23 10.93 2.91
CA ALA A 97 12.15 10.20 3.58
C ALA A 97 10.97 9.95 2.64
N PHE A 98 10.55 10.98 1.89
CA PHE A 98 9.50 10.88 0.88
C PHE A 98 9.87 9.91 -0.24
N GLN A 99 11.08 10.01 -0.78
CA GLN A 99 11.57 9.10 -1.84
C GLN A 99 11.56 7.65 -1.36
N ARG A 100 12.05 7.39 -0.14
CA ARG A 100 12.04 6.03 0.44
C ARG A 100 10.62 5.51 0.64
N HIS A 101 9.72 6.34 1.14
CA HIS A 101 8.32 5.96 1.36
C HIS A 101 7.61 5.65 0.04
N SER A 102 7.78 6.52 -0.96
CA SER A 102 7.19 6.31 -2.30
C SER A 102 7.73 5.04 -2.97
N ALA A 103 9.03 4.80 -2.87
CA ALA A 103 9.65 3.59 -3.40
C ALA A 103 9.09 2.32 -2.69
N LYS A 104 8.96 2.36 -1.36
CA LYS A 104 8.38 1.26 -0.60
C LYS A 104 6.95 0.94 -1.06
N ILE A 105 6.06 1.93 -1.10
CA ILE A 105 4.67 1.74 -1.56
C ILE A 105 4.62 1.19 -2.99
N PHE A 106 5.51 1.66 -3.87
CA PHE A 106 5.57 1.17 -5.24
C PHE A 106 5.94 -0.32 -5.30
N HIS A 107 6.95 -0.75 -4.54
CA HIS A 107 7.35 -2.16 -4.48
C HIS A 107 6.27 -3.04 -3.85
N GLU A 108 5.65 -2.61 -2.76
CA GLU A 108 4.54 -3.32 -2.13
C GLU A 108 3.38 -3.54 -3.12
N GLN A 109 3.02 -2.50 -3.86
CA GLN A 109 1.98 -2.59 -4.88
C GLN A 109 2.37 -3.55 -6.02
N GLN A 110 3.61 -3.48 -6.49
CA GLN A 110 4.13 -4.37 -7.52
C GLN A 110 4.06 -5.84 -7.08
N ASN A 111 4.51 -6.15 -5.87
CA ASN A 111 4.47 -7.51 -5.32
C ASN A 111 3.03 -8.07 -5.29
N ILE A 112 2.07 -7.27 -4.83
CA ILE A 112 0.65 -7.66 -4.81
C ILE A 112 0.14 -7.92 -6.25
N GLU A 113 0.44 -7.04 -7.20
CA GLU A 113 -0.03 -7.18 -8.59
C GLU A 113 0.56 -8.43 -9.26
N GLU A 114 1.83 -8.76 -9.02
CA GLU A 114 2.47 -9.97 -9.52
C GLU A 114 1.83 -11.24 -8.95
N ILE A 115 1.51 -11.26 -7.64
CA ILE A 115 0.79 -12.38 -7.03
C ILE A 115 -0.61 -12.53 -7.61
N ILE A 116 -1.32 -11.43 -7.84
CA ILE A 116 -2.66 -11.44 -8.46
C ILE A 116 -2.59 -11.97 -9.89
N GLU A 117 -1.61 -11.54 -10.68
CA GLU A 117 -1.41 -12.04 -12.05
C GLU A 117 -1.17 -13.55 -12.06
N LYS A 118 -0.27 -14.04 -11.21
CA LYS A 118 -0.02 -15.48 -11.05
C LYS A 118 -1.28 -16.23 -10.60
N THR A 119 -2.10 -15.61 -9.75
CA THR A 119 -3.39 -16.17 -9.31
C THR A 119 -4.38 -16.29 -10.46
N ILE A 120 -4.48 -15.28 -11.34
CA ILE A 120 -5.33 -15.31 -12.55
C ILE A 120 -4.93 -16.49 -13.43
N HIS A 121 -3.63 -16.70 -13.67
CA HIS A 121 -3.14 -17.84 -14.44
C HIS A 121 -3.56 -19.18 -13.86
N GLN A 122 -3.62 -19.33 -12.54
CA GLN A 122 -4.04 -20.55 -11.89
C GLN A 122 -5.56 -20.77 -11.89
N LEU A 123 -6.33 -19.68 -11.93
CA LEU A 123 -7.79 -19.72 -11.96
C LEU A 123 -8.38 -19.84 -13.38
N ASN A 124 -7.52 -19.68 -14.39
CA ASN A 124 -7.95 -19.73 -15.78
C ASN A 124 -8.63 -21.07 -16.12
N GLY A 125 -9.83 -21.01 -16.70
CA GLY A 125 -10.62 -22.19 -17.08
C GLY A 125 -11.33 -22.90 -15.90
N ILE A 126 -11.28 -22.37 -14.67
CA ILE A 126 -11.99 -22.93 -13.53
C ILE A 126 -13.38 -22.28 -13.42
N ASP A 127 -14.42 -23.06 -13.68
CA ASP A 127 -15.83 -22.64 -13.59
C ASP A 127 -16.56 -23.17 -12.36
N GLU A 128 -16.01 -24.20 -11.71
CA GLU A 128 -16.55 -24.73 -10.45
C GLU A 128 -15.99 -23.97 -9.28
N VAL A 129 -16.75 -22.99 -8.79
CA VAL A 129 -16.41 -22.16 -7.63
C VAL A 129 -17.54 -22.18 -6.61
N SER A 130 -17.17 -22.17 -5.33
CA SER A 130 -18.15 -22.02 -4.25
C SER A 130 -18.80 -20.64 -4.26
N ASP A 131 -20.09 -20.53 -3.96
CA ASP A 131 -20.79 -19.25 -3.80
C ASP A 131 -20.43 -18.54 -2.47
N LYS A 132 -19.71 -19.23 -1.57
CA LYS A 132 -19.26 -18.65 -0.31
C LYS A 132 -18.30 -17.49 -0.58
N VAL A 133 -18.46 -16.41 0.19
CA VAL A 133 -17.58 -15.23 0.13
C VAL A 133 -16.30 -15.49 0.92
N VAL A 134 -15.18 -15.01 0.42
CA VAL A 134 -13.89 -15.01 1.14
C VAL A 134 -14.00 -14.07 2.33
N ASP A 135 -13.47 -14.48 3.47
CA ASP A 135 -13.46 -13.71 4.70
C ASP A 135 -12.59 -12.45 4.56
N ASN A 136 -13.11 -11.28 4.98
CA ASN A 136 -12.41 -10.01 4.85
C ASN A 136 -11.16 -9.93 5.74
N ASP A 137 -11.17 -10.51 6.93
CA ASP A 137 -10.01 -10.49 7.84
C ASP A 137 -8.90 -11.40 7.29
N TRP A 138 -9.29 -12.54 6.70
CA TRP A 138 -8.39 -13.40 5.98
C TRP A 138 -7.72 -12.67 4.81
N LEU A 139 -8.51 -12.01 3.97
CA LEU A 139 -7.99 -11.27 2.81
C LEU A 139 -7.09 -10.10 3.23
N THR A 140 -7.46 -9.38 4.29
CA THR A 140 -6.63 -8.32 4.86
C THR A 140 -5.27 -8.86 5.30
N LYS A 141 -5.26 -9.98 6.04
CA LYS A 141 -4.00 -10.59 6.48
C LYS A 141 -3.19 -11.10 5.31
N PHE A 142 -3.84 -11.72 4.32
CA PHE A 142 -3.19 -12.18 3.09
C PHE A 142 -2.45 -11.05 2.38
N LEU A 143 -3.14 -9.93 2.11
CA LEU A 143 -2.56 -8.79 1.39
C LEU A 143 -1.42 -8.13 2.17
N ASN A 144 -1.58 -7.96 3.49
CA ASN A 144 -0.51 -7.40 4.32
C ASN A 144 0.75 -8.27 4.35
N SER A 145 0.62 -9.59 4.21
CA SER A 145 1.78 -10.47 4.12
C SER A 145 2.35 -10.52 2.69
N ALA A 146 1.48 -10.44 1.68
CA ALA A 146 1.84 -10.51 0.26
C ALA A 146 2.63 -9.29 -0.21
N GLU A 147 2.42 -8.11 0.39
CA GLU A 147 3.08 -6.87 -0.01
C GLU A 147 4.61 -6.90 0.17
N ASP A 148 5.12 -7.73 1.07
CA ASP A 148 6.56 -7.86 1.32
C ASP A 148 7.22 -9.00 0.51
N ILE A 149 6.47 -9.76 -0.30
CA ILE A 149 6.94 -10.94 -1.02
C ILE A 149 7.44 -10.59 -2.43
N SER A 150 8.74 -10.47 -2.61
CA SER A 150 9.38 -10.20 -3.91
C SER A 150 9.99 -11.45 -4.58
N ASN A 151 10.18 -12.55 -3.84
CA ASN A 151 10.72 -13.79 -4.38
C ASN A 151 9.67 -14.49 -5.26
N GLU A 152 10.05 -14.87 -6.49
CA GLU A 152 9.14 -15.44 -7.48
C GLU A 152 8.53 -16.79 -7.04
N GLU A 153 9.30 -17.67 -6.39
CA GLU A 153 8.81 -18.96 -5.92
C GLU A 153 7.77 -18.77 -4.82
N MET A 154 8.04 -17.83 -3.92
CA MET A 154 7.10 -17.46 -2.86
C MET A 154 5.85 -16.79 -3.42
N GLN A 155 5.97 -15.90 -4.39
CA GLN A 155 4.82 -15.31 -5.09
C GLN A 155 3.94 -16.40 -5.73
N ASN A 156 4.55 -17.44 -6.34
CA ASN A 156 3.82 -18.57 -6.89
C ASN A 156 3.10 -19.38 -5.81
N LEU A 157 3.70 -19.56 -4.62
CA LEU A 157 3.05 -20.22 -3.49
C LEU A 157 1.87 -19.40 -2.97
N TRP A 158 2.06 -18.09 -2.77
CA TRP A 158 0.99 -17.17 -2.34
C TRP A 158 -0.15 -17.11 -3.36
N ALA A 159 0.16 -17.12 -4.66
CA ALA A 159 -0.84 -17.19 -5.72
C ALA A 159 -1.69 -18.48 -5.65
N LYS A 160 -1.07 -19.65 -5.34
CA LYS A 160 -1.80 -20.90 -5.13
C LYS A 160 -2.74 -20.83 -3.93
N VAL A 161 -2.30 -20.21 -2.86
CA VAL A 161 -3.12 -20.02 -1.65
C VAL A 161 -4.32 -19.13 -1.96
N LEU A 162 -4.12 -18.01 -2.64
CA LEU A 162 -5.23 -17.12 -3.03
C LEU A 162 -6.19 -17.82 -3.99
N ALA A 163 -5.67 -18.51 -5.01
CA ALA A 163 -6.50 -19.27 -5.94
C ALA A 163 -7.37 -20.33 -5.23
N GLY A 164 -6.79 -21.09 -4.32
CA GLY A 164 -7.53 -22.07 -3.52
C GLY A 164 -8.61 -21.47 -2.65
N GLU A 165 -8.34 -20.31 -2.04
CA GLU A 165 -9.32 -19.59 -1.22
C GLU A 165 -10.44 -18.97 -2.06
N VAL A 166 -10.14 -18.47 -3.28
CA VAL A 166 -11.16 -17.97 -4.23
C VAL A 166 -12.09 -19.09 -4.67
N VAL A 167 -11.55 -20.25 -5.03
CA VAL A 167 -12.35 -21.42 -5.48
C VAL A 167 -13.20 -21.96 -4.33
N LYS A 168 -12.59 -22.15 -3.16
CA LYS A 168 -13.23 -22.73 -1.98
C LYS A 168 -12.88 -21.93 -0.73
N PRO A 169 -13.64 -20.86 -0.39
CA PRO A 169 -13.41 -20.05 0.79
C PRO A 169 -13.41 -20.86 2.10
N GLY A 170 -12.39 -20.60 2.93
CA GLY A 170 -12.12 -21.33 4.16
C GLY A 170 -11.19 -22.53 3.96
N SER A 171 -10.53 -22.69 2.81
CA SER A 171 -9.52 -23.72 2.56
C SER A 171 -8.23 -23.47 3.35
N PHE A 172 -7.90 -22.21 3.58
CA PHE A 172 -6.71 -21.82 4.32
C PHE A 172 -7.05 -20.98 5.55
N SER A 173 -6.54 -21.40 6.71
CA SER A 173 -6.73 -20.66 7.95
C SER A 173 -5.73 -19.50 8.06
N LEU A 174 -6.02 -18.50 8.93
CA LEU A 174 -5.06 -17.45 9.29
C LEU A 174 -3.74 -18.02 9.86
N ARG A 175 -3.81 -19.19 10.51
CA ARG A 175 -2.61 -19.90 10.99
C ARG A 175 -1.77 -20.43 9.82
N THR A 176 -2.40 -20.88 8.76
CA THR A 176 -1.72 -21.33 7.54
C THR A 176 -0.96 -20.17 6.88
N LEU A 177 -1.56 -18.97 6.80
CA LEU A 177 -0.87 -17.79 6.29
C LEU A 177 0.39 -17.46 7.10
N LYS A 178 0.31 -17.49 8.44
CA LYS A 178 1.47 -17.28 9.31
C LYS A 178 2.56 -18.32 9.12
N LEU A 179 2.19 -19.57 8.89
CA LEU A 179 3.16 -20.63 8.61
C LEU A 179 3.89 -20.38 7.30
N ILE A 180 3.16 -20.03 6.24
CA ILE A 180 3.75 -19.72 4.93
C ILE A 180 4.65 -18.49 5.02
N GLU A 181 4.24 -17.46 5.77
CA GLU A 181 5.02 -16.25 6.02
C GLU A 181 6.37 -16.59 6.72
N SER A 182 6.40 -17.59 7.61
CA SER A 182 7.63 -18.00 8.27
C SER A 182 8.61 -18.76 7.36
N LEU A 183 8.15 -19.39 6.28
CA LEU A 183 9.01 -20.07 5.31
C LEU A 183 9.84 -19.10 4.45
N THR A 184 9.43 -17.83 4.37
CA THR A 184 10.16 -16.81 3.61
C THR A 184 11.40 -16.26 4.32
N GLN A 185 11.59 -16.59 5.61
CA GLN A 185 12.65 -16.02 6.45
C GLN A 185 13.87 -16.93 6.62
N GLU A 186 13.83 -18.17 6.10
CA GLU A 186 14.86 -19.19 6.37
C GLU A 186 15.78 -19.54 5.18
N ASP A 187 15.66 -18.84 4.02
CA ASP A 187 16.52 -19.10 2.86
C ASP A 187 17.48 -17.92 2.56
#